data_6a279af7efb6ab859dd7636cdd984339
#
_entry.id   6a279af7efb6ab859dd7636cdd984339
#
_cell.length_a   1.000
_cell.length_b   1.000
_cell.length_c   1.000
_cell.angle_alpha   90.00
_cell.angle_beta   90.00
_cell.angle_gamma   90.00
#
_symmetry.space_group_name_H-M   'P 1'
#
loop_
_entity.id
_entity.type
_entity.pdbx_description
1 polymer ?
#
loop_
_entity_poly.entity_id
_entity_poly.type
_entity_poly.pdbx_seq_one_letter_code
_entity_poly.pdbx_strand_id
1 'polypeptide(L)'
;MLKRTAIRALCNTTAYQRGLDIYRTGKRIQSLDIKPKGAVDKVSATVKGSGRNVYNTGFQYDTEADRVKEVYCDCPAFRSYSGICKHCVAVLLEYGDRKAYERVEARRQQDQAKKAAKNTGNPALLAAASGAGAPATKTTVELKSLLNRQMYSRML
;
A
#
# COMPACT_ATOMS: atom_id res chain seq x y z
N MET A 1 -8.46 7.55 2.52
CA MET A 1 -7.87 6.38 1.80
C MET A 1 -7.29 6.86 0.48
N LEU A 2 -6.03 6.56 0.19
CA LEU A 2 -5.34 7.05 -1.01
C LEU A 2 -6.03 6.56 -2.30
N LYS A 3 -6.61 7.49 -3.05
CA LYS A 3 -7.33 7.20 -4.29
C LYS A 3 -6.37 7.28 -5.48
N ARG A 4 -6.59 6.45 -6.49
CA ARG A 4 -5.80 6.48 -7.74
C ARG A 4 -5.89 7.82 -8.46
N THR A 5 -7.02 8.52 -8.35
CA THR A 5 -7.21 9.88 -8.88
C THR A 5 -6.28 10.90 -8.20
N ALA A 6 -6.07 10.79 -6.88
CA ALA A 6 -5.12 11.63 -6.15
C ALA A 6 -3.68 11.38 -6.60
N ILE A 7 -3.29 10.11 -6.81
CA ILE A 7 -1.95 9.78 -7.34
C ILE A 7 -1.76 10.35 -8.75
N ARG A 8 -2.79 10.24 -9.60
CA ARG A 8 -2.75 10.76 -10.97
C ARG A 8 -2.58 12.28 -11.02
N ALA A 9 -3.14 13.00 -10.06
CA ALA A 9 -3.00 14.45 -9.96
C ALA A 9 -1.57 14.92 -9.58
N LEU A 10 -0.74 14.03 -9.02
CA LEU A 10 0.63 14.34 -8.61
C LEU A 10 1.67 14.19 -9.74
N CYS A 11 1.30 13.64 -10.90
CA CYS A 11 2.24 13.31 -11.97
C CYS A 11 1.63 13.54 -13.37
N ASN A 12 2.50 13.58 -14.38
CA ASN A 12 2.05 13.57 -15.76
C ASN A 12 1.56 12.15 -16.18
N THR A 13 0.81 12.11 -17.29
CA THR A 13 0.21 10.88 -17.83
C THR A 13 1.24 9.79 -18.11
N THR A 14 2.40 10.16 -18.67
CA THR A 14 3.47 9.20 -19.00
C THR A 14 4.09 8.58 -17.75
N ALA A 15 4.35 9.38 -16.71
CA ALA A 15 4.86 8.89 -15.43
C ALA A 15 3.84 7.96 -14.75
N TYR A 16 2.56 8.30 -14.83
CA TYR A 16 1.47 7.48 -14.29
C TYR A 16 1.41 6.12 -14.99
N GLN A 17 1.36 6.06 -16.32
CA GLN A 17 1.29 4.81 -17.07
C GLN A 17 2.49 3.90 -16.81
N ARG A 18 3.70 4.46 -16.89
CA ARG A 18 4.93 3.71 -16.58
C ARG A 18 4.98 3.23 -15.12
N GLY A 19 4.45 4.00 -14.19
CA GLY A 19 4.32 3.61 -12.78
C GLY A 19 3.32 2.48 -12.58
N LEU A 20 2.19 2.54 -13.28
CA LEU A 20 1.18 1.50 -13.30
C LEU A 20 1.73 0.18 -13.84
N ASP A 21 2.57 0.22 -14.89
CA ASP A 21 3.22 -0.98 -15.45
C ASP A 21 4.20 -1.61 -14.43
N ILE A 22 4.99 -0.78 -13.72
CA ILE A 22 5.87 -1.25 -12.65
C ILE A 22 5.05 -1.93 -11.54
N TYR A 23 3.96 -1.31 -11.11
CA TYR A 23 3.06 -1.83 -10.09
C TYR A 23 2.42 -3.16 -10.52
N ARG A 24 1.86 -3.24 -11.75
CA ARG A 24 1.22 -4.45 -12.29
C ARG A 24 2.15 -5.64 -12.40
N THR A 25 3.38 -5.42 -12.81
CA THR A 25 4.38 -6.49 -12.89
C THR A 25 4.78 -7.03 -11.52
N GLY A 26 4.67 -6.21 -10.46
CA GLY A 26 4.96 -6.57 -9.06
C GLY A 26 6.42 -6.97 -8.78
N LYS A 27 7.22 -7.25 -9.80
CA LYS A 27 8.59 -7.77 -9.69
C LYS A 27 9.64 -6.69 -9.47
N ARG A 28 9.29 -5.43 -9.69
CA ARG A 28 10.25 -4.32 -9.66
C ARG A 28 10.27 -3.58 -8.32
N ILE A 29 9.25 -3.69 -7.51
CA ILE A 29 9.23 -3.21 -6.13
C ILE A 29 9.88 -4.28 -5.27
N GLN A 30 11.14 -4.06 -4.86
CA GLN A 30 11.95 -5.03 -4.13
C GLN A 30 11.65 -5.01 -2.64
N SER A 31 11.43 -3.83 -2.08
CA SER A 31 11.05 -3.65 -0.69
C SER A 31 10.00 -2.55 -0.55
N LEU A 32 9.14 -2.68 0.42
CA LEU A 32 8.20 -1.64 0.85
C LEU A 32 8.05 -1.74 2.37
N ASP A 33 8.51 -0.72 3.05
CA ASP A 33 8.42 -0.57 4.50
C ASP A 33 7.46 0.57 4.84
N ILE A 34 6.49 0.30 5.71
CA ILE A 34 5.49 1.26 6.16
C ILE A 34 5.62 1.39 7.67
N LYS A 35 6.02 2.57 8.13
CA LYS A 35 6.16 2.90 9.54
C LYS A 35 5.08 3.90 9.96
N PRO A 36 4.02 3.44 10.64
CA PRO A 36 3.01 4.36 11.15
C PRO A 36 3.58 5.19 12.31
N LYS A 37 3.33 6.49 12.27
CA LYS A 37 3.69 7.43 13.33
C LYS A 37 2.50 8.37 13.59
N GLY A 38 1.64 7.98 14.52
CA GLY A 38 0.38 8.69 14.77
C GLY A 38 -0.50 8.69 13.53
N ALA A 39 -0.93 9.87 13.10
CA ALA A 39 -1.75 10.06 11.90
C ALA A 39 -0.94 10.03 10.58
N VAL A 40 0.36 9.79 10.63
CA VAL A 40 1.23 9.81 9.44
C VAL A 40 1.89 8.46 9.23
N ASP A 41 1.72 7.87 8.05
CA ASP A 41 2.48 6.71 7.61
C ASP A 41 3.74 7.18 6.86
N LYS A 42 4.93 6.85 7.39
CA LYS A 42 6.19 7.04 6.68
C LYS A 42 6.49 5.81 5.84
N VAL A 43 6.58 5.99 4.54
CA VAL A 43 6.77 4.91 3.57
C VAL A 43 8.12 5.03 2.91
N SER A 44 8.87 3.93 2.89
CA SER A 44 10.12 3.81 2.14
C SER A 44 10.13 2.53 1.32
N ALA A 45 10.72 2.58 0.13
CA ALA A 45 10.74 1.46 -0.79
C ALA A 45 11.97 1.49 -1.68
N THR A 46 12.37 0.31 -2.17
CA THR A 46 13.35 0.17 -3.23
C THR A 46 12.70 -0.37 -4.49
N VAL A 47 12.96 0.29 -5.61
CA VAL A 47 12.35 -0.04 -6.90
C VAL A 47 13.43 -0.25 -7.95
N LYS A 48 13.41 -1.41 -8.61
CA LYS A 48 14.30 -1.71 -9.74
C LYS A 48 13.91 -0.85 -10.94
N GLY A 49 14.85 -0.06 -11.44
CA GLY A 49 14.71 0.74 -12.64
C GLY A 49 14.80 -0.07 -13.92
N SER A 50 15.00 0.61 -15.03
CA SER A 50 15.38 -0.02 -16.30
C SER A 50 16.84 -0.46 -16.21
N GLY A 51 17.15 -1.69 -16.56
CA GLY A 51 18.50 -2.26 -16.43
C GLY A 51 18.83 -2.71 -15.01
N ARG A 52 20.06 -2.41 -14.55
CA ARG A 52 20.60 -2.87 -13.26
C ARG A 52 20.37 -1.89 -12.10
N ASN A 53 19.90 -0.69 -12.37
CA ASN A 53 19.75 0.36 -11.36
C ASN A 53 18.60 0.03 -10.38
N VAL A 54 18.85 0.31 -9.11
CA VAL A 54 17.84 0.27 -8.04
C VAL A 54 17.72 1.67 -7.45
N TYR A 55 16.52 2.13 -7.23
CA TYR A 55 16.22 3.46 -6.74
C TYR A 55 15.50 3.41 -5.40
N ASN A 56 15.92 4.26 -4.48
CA ASN A 56 15.24 4.48 -3.23
C ASN A 56 14.16 5.54 -3.42
N THR A 57 12.98 5.25 -2.95
CA THR A 57 11.83 6.16 -3.03
C THR A 57 11.01 6.10 -1.77
N GLY A 58 10.31 7.15 -1.45
CA GLY A 58 9.43 7.19 -0.29
C GLY A 58 8.56 8.43 -0.27
N PHE A 59 7.68 8.44 0.71
CA PHE A 59 6.76 9.54 0.97
C PHE A 59 6.19 9.45 2.39
N GLN A 60 5.55 10.51 2.82
CA GLN A 60 4.69 10.51 3.99
C GLN A 60 3.22 10.58 3.53
N TYR A 61 2.36 9.83 4.19
CA TYR A 61 0.93 9.86 3.96
C TYR A 61 0.20 10.23 5.25
N ASP A 62 -0.47 11.37 5.21
CA ASP A 62 -1.32 11.82 6.29
C ASP A 62 -2.68 11.12 6.17
N THR A 63 -2.98 10.25 7.12
CA THR A 63 -4.17 9.39 7.11
C THR A 63 -5.45 10.14 7.48
N GLU A 64 -5.34 11.25 8.20
CA GLU A 64 -6.47 12.10 8.57
C GLU A 64 -6.80 13.08 7.44
N ALA A 65 -5.77 13.77 6.93
CA ALA A 65 -5.94 14.71 5.83
C ALA A 65 -6.07 14.05 4.45
N ASP A 66 -5.90 12.72 4.35
CA ASP A 66 -5.92 11.92 3.10
C ASP A 66 -4.95 12.50 2.04
N ARG A 67 -3.74 12.88 2.45
CA ARG A 67 -2.77 13.62 1.65
C ARG A 67 -1.38 13.00 1.65
N VAL A 68 -0.78 12.93 0.46
CA VAL A 68 0.64 12.58 0.28
C VAL A 68 1.51 13.80 0.54
N LYS A 69 2.57 13.62 1.32
CA LYS A 69 3.57 14.64 1.67
C LYS A 69 4.99 14.09 1.47
N GLU A 70 5.96 14.97 1.35
CA GLU A 70 7.40 14.64 1.37
C GLU A 70 7.78 13.49 0.43
N VAL A 71 7.34 13.55 -0.81
CA VAL A 71 7.69 12.55 -1.82
C VAL A 71 9.14 12.74 -2.26
N TYR A 72 9.91 11.65 -2.33
CA TYR A 72 11.27 11.66 -2.84
C TYR A 72 11.57 10.42 -3.67
N CYS A 73 12.52 10.54 -4.58
CA CYS A 73 13.14 9.45 -5.32
C CYS A 73 14.55 9.86 -5.76
N ASP A 74 15.51 8.97 -5.69
CA ASP A 74 16.90 9.24 -6.11
C ASP A 74 17.11 9.03 -7.63
N CYS A 75 16.07 8.67 -8.40
CA CYS A 75 16.19 8.50 -9.84
C CYS A 75 16.38 9.84 -10.57
N PRO A 76 17.12 9.85 -11.69
CA PRO A 76 17.36 11.08 -12.47
C PRO A 76 16.07 11.79 -12.91
N ALA A 77 15.04 11.02 -13.29
CA ALA A 77 13.77 11.58 -13.75
C ALA A 77 13.03 12.37 -12.68
N PHE A 78 13.20 12.05 -11.39
CA PHE A 78 12.56 12.79 -10.30
C PHE A 78 13.07 14.22 -10.17
N ARG A 79 14.34 14.45 -10.51
CA ARG A 79 14.96 15.79 -10.47
C ARG A 79 14.74 16.59 -11.75
N SER A 80 14.45 15.90 -12.86
CA SER A 80 14.40 16.55 -14.19
C SER A 80 13.01 16.97 -14.64
N TYR A 81 11.95 16.42 -14.04
CA TYR A 81 10.57 16.69 -14.45
C TYR A 81 9.73 17.21 -13.30
N SER A 82 8.73 18.02 -13.62
CA SER A 82 7.71 18.44 -12.65
C SER A 82 6.80 17.25 -12.28
N GLY A 83 6.49 17.17 -10.98
CA GLY A 83 5.68 16.09 -10.44
C GLY A 83 6.47 14.83 -10.08
N ILE A 84 5.77 13.81 -9.61
CA ILE A 84 6.40 12.59 -9.15
C ILE A 84 6.76 11.64 -10.31
N CYS A 85 7.85 10.89 -10.14
CA CYS A 85 8.32 9.95 -11.13
C CYS A 85 7.55 8.61 -11.10
N LYS A 86 7.75 7.78 -12.12
CA LYS A 86 7.14 6.44 -12.24
C LYS A 86 7.37 5.52 -11.04
N HIS A 87 8.53 5.63 -10.37
CA HIS A 87 8.85 4.80 -9.20
C HIS A 87 8.00 5.21 -7.99
N CYS A 88 7.84 6.51 -7.74
CA CYS A 88 6.93 7.02 -6.71
C CYS A 88 5.48 6.61 -6.99
N VAL A 89 5.03 6.72 -8.24
CA VAL A 89 3.67 6.28 -8.64
C VAL A 89 3.46 4.80 -8.32
N ALA A 90 4.41 3.93 -8.68
CA ALA A 90 4.31 2.49 -8.43
C ALA A 90 4.20 2.18 -6.92
N VAL A 91 4.99 2.86 -6.09
CA VAL A 91 4.99 2.66 -4.63
C VAL A 91 3.71 3.21 -3.99
N LEU A 92 3.20 4.35 -4.47
CA LEU A 92 1.93 4.90 -4.01
C LEU A 92 0.75 3.96 -4.32
N LEU A 93 0.72 3.35 -5.50
CA LEU A 93 -0.30 2.36 -5.88
C LEU A 93 -0.22 1.12 -4.97
N GLU A 94 0.98 0.59 -4.77
CA GLU A 94 1.21 -0.58 -3.90
C GLU A 94 0.81 -0.29 -2.44
N TYR A 95 1.16 0.88 -1.91
CA TYR A 95 0.75 1.32 -0.58
C TYR A 95 -0.76 1.41 -0.46
N GLY A 96 -1.44 2.02 -1.44
CA GLY A 96 -2.89 2.16 -1.44
C GLY A 96 -3.61 0.82 -1.37
N ASP A 97 -3.16 -0.16 -2.15
CA ASP A 97 -3.76 -1.50 -2.18
C ASP A 97 -3.44 -2.30 -0.91
N ARG A 98 -2.23 -2.18 -0.34
CA ARG A 98 -1.92 -2.80 0.96
C ARG A 98 -2.82 -2.27 2.07
N LYS A 99 -3.00 -0.96 2.14
CA LYS A 99 -3.87 -0.34 3.14
C LYS A 99 -5.35 -0.72 2.95
N ALA A 100 -5.79 -0.87 1.71
CA ALA A 100 -7.13 -1.36 1.42
C ALA A 100 -7.32 -2.80 1.89
N TYR A 101 -6.34 -3.66 1.62
CA TYR A 101 -6.35 -5.05 2.06
C TYR A 101 -6.36 -5.16 3.59
N GLU A 102 -5.45 -4.46 4.28
CA GLU A 102 -5.39 -4.43 5.76
C GLU A 102 -6.75 -4.06 6.39
N ARG A 103 -7.44 -3.07 5.82
CA ARG A 103 -8.77 -2.66 6.30
C ARG A 103 -9.84 -3.75 6.10
N VAL A 104 -9.83 -4.42 4.95
CA VAL A 104 -10.77 -5.50 4.66
C VAL A 104 -10.56 -6.67 5.63
N GLU A 105 -9.30 -7.05 5.86
CA GLU A 105 -8.96 -8.11 6.80
C GLU A 105 -9.33 -7.74 8.25
N ALA A 106 -9.03 -6.52 8.68
CA ALA A 106 -9.41 -6.05 10.00
C ALA A 106 -10.93 -6.08 10.21
N ARG A 107 -11.70 -5.67 9.18
CA ARG A 107 -13.17 -5.73 9.23
C ARG A 107 -13.68 -7.18 9.32
N ARG A 108 -13.11 -8.07 8.52
CA ARG A 108 -13.47 -9.51 8.56
C ARG A 108 -13.22 -10.12 9.94
N GLN A 109 -12.07 -9.81 10.56
CA GLN A 109 -11.73 -10.27 11.91
C GLN A 109 -12.70 -9.73 12.96
N GLN A 110 -13.07 -8.45 12.87
CA GLN A 110 -14.07 -7.85 13.76
C GLN A 110 -15.45 -8.49 13.59
N ASP A 111 -15.87 -8.76 12.36
CA ASP A 111 -17.17 -9.40 12.11
C ASP A 111 -17.19 -10.85 12.61
N GLN A 112 -16.09 -11.58 12.47
CA GLN A 112 -15.94 -12.93 13.04
C GLN A 112 -15.95 -12.91 14.57
N ALA A 113 -15.23 -11.98 15.21
CA ALA A 113 -15.22 -11.83 16.66
C ALA A 113 -16.61 -11.48 17.20
N LYS A 114 -17.35 -10.59 16.53
CA LYS A 114 -18.74 -10.28 16.89
C LYS A 114 -19.69 -11.48 16.77
N LYS A 115 -19.51 -12.31 15.75
CA LYS A 115 -20.30 -13.55 15.58
C LYS A 115 -19.97 -14.57 16.67
N ALA A 116 -18.69 -14.74 16.99
CA ALA A 116 -18.26 -15.64 18.07
C ALA A 116 -18.78 -15.18 19.44
N ALA A 117 -18.72 -13.89 19.74
CA ALA A 117 -19.25 -13.32 20.98
C ALA A 117 -20.78 -13.49 21.13
N LYS A 118 -21.52 -13.38 20.01
CA LYS A 118 -22.97 -13.68 20.02
C LYS A 118 -23.30 -15.14 20.29
N ASN A 119 -22.48 -16.07 19.81
CA ASN A 119 -22.70 -17.51 20.01
C ASN A 119 -22.34 -17.98 21.42
N THR A 120 -21.43 -17.29 22.12
CA THR A 120 -20.97 -17.69 23.47
C THR A 120 -21.73 -16.99 24.60
N GLY A 121 -22.60 -16.02 24.30
CA GLY A 121 -23.37 -15.26 25.30
C GLY A 121 -22.51 -14.46 26.30
N ASN A 122 -21.20 -14.29 26.03
CA ASN A 122 -20.26 -13.65 26.94
C ASN A 122 -19.97 -12.19 26.49
N PRO A 123 -20.43 -11.17 27.24
CA PRO A 123 -20.24 -9.76 26.88
C PRO A 123 -18.78 -9.28 26.97
N ALA A 124 -17.88 -10.00 27.68
CA ALA A 124 -16.48 -9.62 27.83
C ALA A 124 -15.67 -9.72 26.52
N LEU A 125 -16.09 -10.57 25.56
CA LEU A 125 -15.44 -10.71 24.25
C LEU A 125 -15.76 -9.57 23.28
N LEU A 126 -16.83 -8.82 23.51
CA LEU A 126 -17.20 -7.66 22.68
C LEU A 126 -16.27 -6.46 22.90
N ALA A 127 -15.75 -6.27 24.12
CA ALA A 127 -14.84 -5.18 24.47
C ALA A 127 -13.41 -5.38 23.89
N ALA A 128 -12.96 -6.62 23.77
CA ALA A 128 -11.64 -6.94 23.22
C ALA A 128 -11.54 -6.76 21.69
N ALA A 129 -12.66 -6.79 20.98
CA ALA A 129 -12.70 -6.65 19.52
C ALA A 129 -12.53 -5.21 19.02
N SER A 130 -12.62 -4.20 19.90
CA SER A 130 -12.51 -2.78 19.54
C SER A 130 -11.11 -2.17 19.74
N GLY A 131 -10.15 -2.91 20.31
CA GLY A 131 -8.85 -2.37 20.75
C GLY A 131 -7.58 -3.05 20.22
N ALA A 132 -7.66 -4.06 19.36
CA ALA A 132 -6.47 -4.81 18.97
C ALA A 132 -5.74 -4.16 17.78
N GLY A 133 -4.66 -3.45 18.07
CA GLY A 133 -3.60 -3.21 17.10
C GLY A 133 -3.01 -4.53 16.62
N ALA A 134 -2.91 -4.74 15.33
CA ALA A 134 -2.47 -5.97 14.70
C ALA A 134 -1.01 -6.30 15.04
N PRO A 135 -0.68 -7.57 15.35
CA PRO A 135 0.71 -7.99 15.42
C PRO A 135 1.31 -8.06 14.02
N ALA A 136 2.48 -7.45 13.84
CA ALA A 136 3.29 -7.54 12.64
C ALA A 136 3.79 -8.98 12.45
N THR A 137 3.21 -9.73 11.52
CA THR A 137 3.70 -11.05 11.13
C THR A 137 4.44 -11.02 9.79
N LYS A 138 5.62 -11.64 9.80
CA LYS A 138 6.64 -11.67 8.72
C LYS A 138 6.28 -12.53 7.48
N THR A 139 5.04 -12.72 7.10
CA THR A 139 4.67 -13.69 6.05
C THR A 139 4.02 -13.06 4.80
N THR A 140 4.42 -11.85 4.42
CA THR A 140 3.71 -11.08 3.38
C THR A 140 4.21 -11.35 1.94
N VAL A 141 5.31 -12.07 1.74
CA VAL A 141 5.90 -12.25 0.40
C VAL A 141 5.24 -13.39 -0.38
N GLU A 142 4.81 -14.46 0.29
CA GLU A 142 4.19 -15.61 -0.40
C GLU A 142 2.72 -15.41 -0.80
N LEU A 143 1.97 -14.63 -0.03
CA LEU A 143 0.56 -14.36 -0.33
C LEU A 143 0.34 -13.49 -1.59
N LYS A 144 1.34 -12.68 -1.98
CA LYS A 144 1.26 -11.85 -3.19
C LYS A 144 1.18 -12.66 -4.48
N SER A 145 1.84 -13.81 -4.55
CA SER A 145 1.86 -14.64 -5.76
C SER A 145 0.52 -15.34 -6.02
N LEU A 146 -0.23 -15.59 -4.96
CA LEU A 146 -1.53 -16.27 -5.04
C LEU A 146 -2.68 -15.31 -5.36
N LEU A 147 -2.69 -14.11 -4.77
CA LEU A 147 -3.73 -13.10 -4.99
C LEU A 147 -3.69 -12.50 -6.41
N ASN A 148 -2.49 -12.27 -6.96
CA ASN A 148 -2.36 -11.79 -8.34
C ASN A 148 -2.90 -12.82 -9.37
N ARG A 149 -2.77 -14.12 -9.13
CA ARG A 149 -3.31 -15.16 -10.02
C ARG A 149 -4.84 -15.20 -10.02
N GLN A 150 -5.49 -14.99 -8.88
CA GLN A 150 -6.96 -15.09 -8.79
C GLN A 150 -7.70 -13.84 -9.31
N MET A 151 -7.13 -12.66 -9.21
CA MET A 151 -7.77 -11.44 -9.71
C MET A 151 -7.74 -11.32 -11.24
N TYR A 152 -6.70 -11.85 -11.91
CA TYR A 152 -6.62 -11.83 -13.37
C TYR A 152 -7.44 -12.92 -14.05
N SER A 153 -7.81 -14.00 -13.36
CA SER A 153 -8.63 -15.08 -13.92
C SER A 153 -10.13 -14.79 -14.02
N ARG A 154 -10.57 -13.64 -13.47
CA ARG A 154 -12.00 -13.22 -13.50
C ARG A 154 -12.29 -12.05 -14.47
N MET A 155 -11.31 -11.63 -15.28
CA MET A 155 -11.45 -10.55 -16.27
C MET A 155 -11.18 -10.98 -17.72
N LEU A 156 -11.28 -12.27 -18.02
CA LEU A 156 -11.36 -12.80 -19.39
C LEU A 156 -12.74 -13.38 -19.65
#